data_fcadcdbd8d628631ebde87cb27c21629
#
_entry.id   fcadcdbd8d628631ebde87cb27c21629
#
_cell.length_a   1.000
_cell.length_b   1.000
_cell.length_c   1.000
_cell.angle_alpha   90.00
_cell.angle_beta   90.00
_cell.angle_gamma   90.00
#
_symmetry.space_group_name_H-M   'P 1'
#
loop_
_entity.id
_entity.type
_entity.pdbx_description
1 polymer ?
#
loop_
_entity_poly.entity_id
_entity_poly.type
_entity_poly.pdbx_seq_one_letter_code
_entity_poly.pdbx_strand_id
1 'polypeptide(L)'
;MSKTLRPFGLWTSPITPGSLAEGKRLDGVEWDSDGKTLVWLEGRSGKGVLVAQSPDDAPRDLTAEHSVRAEVGYGGGDFTVYGGYAYFVVHKTGRIFRQPLAAGAAMPITPGFGQAASPVVSPNGRWVAYVHYDGEGNDRIAVVDAAGATWPQILASGHDFYMQPRFSPDGRRFAWIAWDHPNMPWDGTILYLADVLESSSGPPRLGEPQVVAGGTDVAVFQAEFTPDGQHLLYVCDKTGWGRLMAHDLATGHARSLTPDGVEFGSPAWTQGQRTYAVLSTSEVVAAASEHGFQRLRRIDLLTGDSEIIAPLADYSEIGSVVSSRSGRKLAMVASGPALPPRVVTHDLD
;
A
#
# COMPACT_ATOMS: atom_id res chain seq x y z
N MET A 1 -33.86 16.58 28.64
CA MET A 1 -34.61 16.59 27.36
C MET A 1 -35.50 15.36 27.32
N SER A 2 -36.79 15.49 27.08
CA SER A 2 -37.71 14.34 26.94
C SER A 2 -37.50 13.68 25.60
N LYS A 3 -37.37 12.33 25.60
CA LYS A 3 -37.26 11.57 24.37
C LYS A 3 -38.63 11.48 23.70
N THR A 4 -38.71 11.76 22.42
CA THR A 4 -39.90 11.61 21.60
C THR A 4 -39.91 10.22 20.99
N LEU A 5 -40.95 9.41 21.31
CA LEU A 5 -41.16 8.12 20.68
C LEU A 5 -41.73 8.30 19.27
N ARG A 6 -41.15 7.64 18.30
CA ARG A 6 -41.65 7.56 16.92
C ARG A 6 -41.52 6.12 16.41
N PRO A 7 -42.40 5.68 15.51
CA PRO A 7 -42.26 4.39 14.84
C PRO A 7 -40.92 4.28 14.09
N PHE A 8 -40.42 3.08 13.94
CA PHE A 8 -39.19 2.81 13.20
C PHE A 8 -39.26 3.35 11.77
N GLY A 9 -38.19 3.98 11.30
CA GLY A 9 -38.10 4.58 9.97
C GLY A 9 -38.78 5.96 9.83
N LEU A 10 -39.49 6.46 10.83
CA LEU A 10 -40.17 7.76 10.80
C LEU A 10 -39.42 8.87 11.56
N TRP A 11 -38.21 8.60 12.01
CA TRP A 11 -37.36 9.65 12.61
C TRP A 11 -36.85 10.60 11.56
N THR A 12 -36.82 11.86 11.88
CA THR A 12 -36.07 12.84 11.07
C THR A 12 -34.58 12.57 11.25
N SER A 13 -33.90 12.26 10.15
CA SER A 13 -32.45 12.07 10.13
C SER A 13 -31.77 13.24 9.43
N PRO A 14 -30.65 13.78 9.95
CA PRO A 14 -29.83 14.72 9.20
C PRO A 14 -29.08 14.04 8.03
N ILE A 15 -29.01 12.70 8.04
CA ILE A 15 -28.38 11.91 6.97
C ILE A 15 -29.44 11.56 5.94
N THR A 16 -29.24 11.99 4.71
CA THR A 16 -30.09 11.70 3.56
C THR A 16 -29.41 10.77 2.59
N PRO A 17 -30.11 10.03 1.74
CA PRO A 17 -29.49 9.25 0.66
C PRO A 17 -28.57 10.09 -0.22
N GLY A 18 -28.94 11.35 -0.50
CA GLY A 18 -28.09 12.27 -1.26
C GLY A 18 -26.78 12.60 -0.55
N SER A 19 -26.82 12.86 0.77
CA SER A 19 -25.60 13.16 1.54
C SER A 19 -24.63 11.96 1.61
N LEU A 20 -25.16 10.71 1.55
CA LEU A 20 -24.32 9.52 1.46
C LEU A 20 -23.70 9.35 0.07
N ALA A 21 -24.46 9.68 -0.99
CA ALA A 21 -23.99 9.58 -2.38
C ALA A 21 -22.93 10.66 -2.72
N GLU A 22 -22.96 11.81 -2.05
CA GLU A 22 -22.02 12.92 -2.23
C GLU A 22 -20.77 12.79 -1.34
N GLY A 23 -20.71 11.76 -0.49
CA GLY A 23 -19.60 11.52 0.42
C GLY A 23 -18.26 11.35 -0.33
N LYS A 24 -17.20 11.99 0.17
CA LYS A 24 -15.84 11.72 -0.26
C LYS A 24 -15.35 10.42 0.37
N ARG A 25 -14.80 9.52 -0.44
CA ARG A 25 -14.04 8.38 0.03
C ARG A 25 -12.56 8.75 -0.01
N LEU A 26 -11.83 8.39 1.02
CA LEU A 26 -10.37 8.54 1.08
C LEU A 26 -9.76 7.14 0.97
N ASP A 27 -8.90 6.98 -0.03
CA ASP A 27 -8.17 5.75 -0.28
C ASP A 27 -6.69 6.10 -0.43
N GLY A 28 -5.80 5.25 0.03
CA GLY A 28 -4.36 5.36 -0.17
C GLY A 28 -3.75 6.74 0.10
N VAL A 29 -2.64 6.78 0.74
CA VAL A 29 -1.84 7.99 0.95
C VAL A 29 -0.37 7.62 0.81
N GLU A 30 0.42 8.48 0.15
CA GLU A 30 1.86 8.27 -0.03
C GLU A 30 2.63 9.57 0.04
N TRP A 31 3.84 9.51 0.63
CA TRP A 31 4.82 10.59 0.56
C TRP A 31 5.65 10.45 -0.70
N ASP A 32 5.93 11.56 -1.39
CA ASP A 32 7.00 11.55 -2.39
C ASP A 32 8.35 11.22 -1.74
N SER A 33 9.27 10.73 -2.54
CA SER A 33 10.62 10.39 -2.09
C SER A 33 11.43 11.56 -1.51
N ASP A 34 10.98 12.81 -1.71
CA ASP A 34 11.51 14.00 -1.04
C ASP A 34 11.08 14.11 0.44
N GLY A 35 10.08 13.32 0.86
CA GLY A 35 9.49 13.33 2.20
C GLY A 35 8.73 14.61 2.54
N LYS A 36 8.36 15.43 1.54
CA LYS A 36 7.69 16.71 1.72
C LYS A 36 6.32 16.76 1.09
N THR A 37 6.17 16.25 -0.13
CA THR A 37 4.90 16.26 -0.86
C THR A 37 4.09 15.03 -0.49
N LEU A 38 2.88 15.24 0.01
CA LEU A 38 1.92 14.19 0.30
C LEU A 38 0.92 14.08 -0.84
N VAL A 39 0.60 12.84 -1.25
CA VAL A 39 -0.43 12.56 -2.26
C VAL A 39 -1.40 11.54 -1.70
N TRP A 40 -2.69 11.74 -1.93
CA TRP A 40 -3.74 10.79 -1.55
C TRP A 40 -4.82 10.68 -2.63
N LEU A 41 -5.57 9.59 -2.59
CA LEU A 41 -6.67 9.34 -3.50
C LEU A 41 -8.01 9.72 -2.85
N GLU A 42 -8.79 10.56 -3.53
CA GLU A 42 -10.17 10.87 -3.18
C GLU A 42 -11.15 10.27 -4.19
N GLY A 43 -12.09 9.47 -3.72
CA GLY A 43 -13.26 9.07 -4.50
C GLY A 43 -14.34 10.14 -4.41
N ARG A 44 -14.69 10.76 -5.53
CA ARG A 44 -15.68 11.83 -5.62
C ARG A 44 -16.68 11.52 -6.72
N SER A 45 -17.96 11.29 -6.40
CA SER A 45 -19.03 11.03 -7.38
C SER A 45 -18.64 9.97 -8.43
N GLY A 46 -18.05 8.88 -7.99
CA GLY A 46 -17.61 7.77 -8.86
C GLY A 46 -16.28 7.99 -9.61
N LYS A 47 -15.60 9.11 -9.39
CA LYS A 47 -14.30 9.43 -9.99
C LYS A 47 -13.22 9.42 -8.92
N GLY A 48 -12.11 8.71 -9.17
CA GLY A 48 -10.90 8.79 -8.35
C GLY A 48 -10.04 9.98 -8.77
N VAL A 49 -9.65 10.83 -7.81
CA VAL A 49 -8.80 12.00 -8.03
C VAL A 49 -7.62 11.94 -7.08
N LEU A 50 -6.39 11.98 -7.60
CA LEU A 50 -5.21 12.22 -6.78
C LEU A 50 -5.16 13.69 -6.38
N VAL A 51 -4.96 13.91 -5.09
CA VAL A 51 -4.77 15.23 -4.50
C VAL A 51 -3.35 15.30 -3.98
N ALA A 52 -2.64 16.38 -4.28
CA ALA A 52 -1.27 16.61 -3.83
C ALA A 52 -1.20 17.82 -2.92
N GLN A 53 -0.37 17.75 -1.89
CA GLN A 53 -0.08 18.85 -0.97
C GLN A 53 1.42 18.89 -0.68
N SER A 54 2.07 20.00 -1.04
CA SER A 54 3.43 20.33 -0.60
C SER A 54 3.39 21.14 0.70
N PRO A 55 4.53 21.25 1.42
CA PRO A 55 4.60 22.12 2.59
C PRO A 55 4.11 23.54 2.25
N ASP A 56 3.35 24.13 3.16
CA ASP A 56 2.80 25.50 3.06
C ASP A 56 1.81 25.76 1.91
N ASP A 57 1.52 24.75 1.08
CA ASP A 57 0.55 24.83 0.00
C ASP A 57 -0.83 24.28 0.43
N ALA A 58 -1.90 24.81 -0.16
CA ALA A 58 -3.22 24.19 -0.07
C ALA A 58 -3.25 22.88 -0.90
N PRO A 59 -4.04 21.87 -0.49
CA PRO A 59 -4.27 20.69 -1.30
C PRO A 59 -4.82 21.06 -2.68
N ARG A 60 -4.32 20.41 -3.73
CA ARG A 60 -4.75 20.62 -5.11
C ARG A 60 -4.99 19.32 -5.84
N ASP A 61 -5.97 19.31 -6.73
CA ASP A 61 -6.23 18.18 -7.61
C ASP A 61 -5.06 18.01 -8.59
N LEU A 62 -4.49 16.81 -8.62
CA LEU A 62 -3.41 16.46 -9.55
C LEU A 62 -3.97 15.86 -10.84
N THR A 63 -4.94 14.94 -10.75
CA THR A 63 -5.46 14.17 -11.88
C THR A 63 -6.88 14.55 -12.27
N ALA A 64 -7.15 15.86 -12.41
CA ALA A 64 -8.50 16.38 -12.69
C ALA A 64 -9.13 15.78 -13.98
N GLU A 65 -8.33 15.45 -15.00
CA GLU A 65 -8.79 14.93 -16.28
C GLU A 65 -8.95 13.39 -16.31
N HIS A 66 -8.34 12.67 -15.37
CA HIS A 66 -8.31 11.21 -15.32
C HIS A 66 -9.00 10.69 -14.07
N SER A 67 -9.75 9.59 -14.19
CA SER A 67 -10.22 8.83 -13.04
C SER A 67 -9.16 7.80 -12.66
N VAL A 68 -8.63 7.91 -11.47
CA VAL A 68 -7.61 6.99 -10.92
C VAL A 68 -8.31 5.84 -10.23
N ARG A 69 -8.08 4.61 -10.73
CA ARG A 69 -8.58 3.37 -10.14
C ARG A 69 -7.94 2.18 -10.83
N ALA A 70 -7.39 1.27 -10.06
CA ALA A 70 -6.99 -0.06 -10.53
C ALA A 70 -8.13 -1.08 -10.30
N GLU A 71 -8.18 -2.11 -11.13
CA GLU A 71 -9.25 -3.13 -11.10
C GLU A 71 -8.71 -4.57 -11.16
N VAL A 72 -7.42 -4.77 -10.94
CA VAL A 72 -6.84 -6.11 -10.82
C VAL A 72 -7.34 -6.74 -9.51
N GLY A 73 -7.88 -7.94 -9.59
CA GLY A 73 -8.52 -8.61 -8.46
C GLY A 73 -9.68 -7.79 -7.90
N TYR A 74 -9.64 -7.43 -6.64
CA TYR A 74 -10.65 -6.59 -5.97
C TYR A 74 -10.32 -5.09 -6.04
N GLY A 75 -9.33 -4.70 -6.85
CA GLY A 75 -8.88 -3.31 -6.99
C GLY A 75 -7.88 -2.89 -5.91
N GLY A 76 -7.63 -1.58 -5.80
CA GLY A 76 -6.59 -1.00 -4.96
C GLY A 76 -5.21 -1.02 -5.62
N GLY A 77 -4.19 -0.49 -4.94
CA GLY A 77 -2.88 -0.28 -5.54
C GLY A 77 -2.94 0.69 -6.72
N ASP A 78 -3.70 1.75 -6.55
CA ASP A 78 -4.09 2.66 -7.64
C ASP A 78 -2.96 3.55 -8.10
N PHE A 79 -1.99 3.83 -7.23
CA PHE A 79 -0.90 4.75 -7.50
C PHE A 79 0.31 4.52 -6.60
N THR A 80 1.42 5.13 -6.99
CA THR A 80 2.60 5.39 -6.15
C THR A 80 3.23 6.73 -6.52
N VAL A 81 4.11 7.24 -5.64
CA VAL A 81 4.76 8.54 -5.81
C VAL A 81 6.26 8.39 -5.65
N TYR A 82 7.03 8.94 -6.59
CA TYR A 82 8.48 8.88 -6.52
C TYR A 82 9.15 9.93 -7.39
N GLY A 83 10.18 10.61 -6.87
CA GLY A 83 11.05 11.50 -7.63
C GLY A 83 10.34 12.71 -8.25
N GLY A 84 9.32 13.25 -7.58
CA GLY A 84 8.53 14.37 -8.07
C GLY A 84 7.46 13.96 -9.10
N TYR A 85 7.11 12.66 -9.18
CA TYR A 85 6.09 12.16 -10.09
C TYR A 85 5.11 11.24 -9.37
N ALA A 86 3.83 11.31 -9.78
CA ALA A 86 2.83 10.29 -9.50
C ALA A 86 2.77 9.30 -10.67
N TYR A 87 2.71 8.01 -10.33
CA TYR A 87 2.46 6.90 -11.25
C TYR A 87 1.13 6.28 -10.85
N PHE A 88 0.15 6.33 -11.71
CA PHE A 88 -1.21 5.94 -11.36
C PHE A 88 -1.94 5.23 -12.49
N VAL A 89 -2.90 4.40 -12.11
CA VAL A 89 -3.72 3.65 -13.06
C VAL A 89 -4.93 4.48 -13.47
N VAL A 90 -5.09 4.69 -14.77
CA VAL A 90 -6.27 5.35 -15.32
C VAL A 90 -7.37 4.31 -15.53
N HIS A 91 -8.46 4.42 -14.79
CA HIS A 91 -9.58 3.47 -14.75
C HIS A 91 -10.06 3.03 -16.14
N LYS A 92 -10.35 3.99 -17.03
CA LYS A 92 -10.91 3.70 -18.36
C LYS A 92 -10.01 2.82 -19.24
N THR A 93 -8.70 2.85 -19.01
CA THR A 93 -7.71 2.21 -19.89
C THR A 93 -6.91 1.10 -19.23
N GLY A 94 -6.97 0.96 -17.91
CA GLY A 94 -6.15 0.04 -17.13
C GLY A 94 -4.64 0.33 -17.19
N ARG A 95 -4.22 1.43 -17.83
CA ARG A 95 -2.83 1.80 -18.07
C ARG A 95 -2.25 2.58 -16.90
N ILE A 96 -0.96 2.42 -16.67
CA ILE A 96 -0.21 3.32 -15.78
C ILE A 96 0.17 4.58 -16.55
N PHE A 97 -0.13 5.71 -15.94
CA PHE A 97 0.30 7.04 -16.37
C PHE A 97 1.31 7.59 -15.38
N ARG A 98 2.21 8.43 -15.87
CA ARG A 98 3.15 9.22 -15.08
C ARG A 98 2.80 10.71 -15.23
N GLN A 99 2.76 11.44 -14.12
CA GLN A 99 2.49 12.88 -14.11
C GLN A 99 3.41 13.59 -13.12
N PRO A 100 4.02 14.74 -13.48
CA PRO A 100 4.77 15.55 -12.54
C PRO A 100 3.90 16.03 -11.36
N LEU A 101 4.42 15.98 -10.15
CA LEU A 101 3.73 16.54 -8.97
C LEU A 101 3.65 18.06 -9.02
N ALA A 102 4.56 18.74 -9.68
CA ALA A 102 4.53 20.20 -9.82
C ALA A 102 3.46 20.64 -10.84
N ALA A 103 3.78 20.61 -12.10
CA ALA A 103 2.87 20.95 -13.19
C ALA A 103 3.29 20.15 -14.43
N GLY A 104 2.31 19.69 -15.22
CA GLY A 104 2.58 18.94 -16.44
C GLY A 104 1.46 17.96 -16.77
N ALA A 105 1.44 17.51 -18.02
CA ALA A 105 0.47 16.55 -18.51
C ALA A 105 0.78 15.13 -18.02
N ALA A 106 -0.26 14.34 -17.80
CA ALA A 106 -0.14 12.91 -17.57
C ALA A 106 0.22 12.20 -18.88
N MET A 107 1.22 11.33 -18.85
CA MET A 107 1.67 10.55 -20.00
C MET A 107 1.60 9.06 -19.70
N PRO A 108 1.04 8.21 -20.60
CA PRO A 108 1.00 6.77 -20.38
C PRO A 108 2.39 6.18 -20.49
N ILE A 109 2.75 5.28 -19.55
CA ILE A 109 4.00 4.53 -19.58
C ILE A 109 3.82 3.04 -19.91
N THR A 110 2.58 2.53 -19.89
CA THR A 110 2.27 1.17 -20.31
C THR A 110 1.41 1.15 -21.57
N PRO A 111 1.44 0.08 -22.39
CA PRO A 111 0.56 -0.07 -23.55
C PRO A 111 -0.92 -0.25 -23.15
N GLY A 112 -1.82 -0.16 -24.10
CA GLY A 112 -3.27 -0.21 -23.89
C GLY A 112 -3.85 -1.64 -23.96
N PHE A 113 -3.24 -2.61 -23.29
CA PHE A 113 -3.80 -3.95 -23.16
C PHE A 113 -3.66 -4.45 -21.70
N GLY A 114 -4.60 -5.29 -21.27
CA GLY A 114 -4.67 -5.75 -19.89
C GLY A 114 -4.96 -4.62 -18.89
N GLN A 115 -4.75 -4.91 -17.63
CA GLN A 115 -4.94 -3.98 -16.53
C GLN A 115 -3.71 -3.98 -15.62
N ALA A 116 -3.43 -2.86 -14.98
CA ALA A 116 -2.32 -2.70 -14.05
C ALA A 116 -2.80 -2.37 -12.65
N ALA A 117 -2.01 -2.77 -11.63
CA ALA A 117 -2.20 -2.38 -10.24
C ALA A 117 -0.85 -2.36 -9.50
N SER A 118 -0.82 -1.78 -8.31
CA SER A 118 0.34 -1.76 -7.40
C SER A 118 1.65 -1.33 -8.06
N PRO A 119 1.71 -0.20 -8.79
CA PRO A 119 2.96 0.28 -9.32
C PRO A 119 3.95 0.58 -8.19
N VAL A 120 5.21 0.21 -8.39
CA VAL A 120 6.33 0.53 -7.49
C VAL A 120 7.54 0.96 -8.30
N VAL A 121 8.16 2.07 -7.91
CA VAL A 121 9.32 2.60 -8.62
C VAL A 121 10.60 2.04 -8.00
N SER A 122 11.56 1.64 -8.84
CA SER A 122 12.88 1.21 -8.39
C SER A 122 13.64 2.36 -7.70
N PRO A 123 14.56 2.09 -6.77
CA PRO A 123 15.28 3.13 -6.01
C PRO A 123 16.10 4.11 -6.87
N ASN A 124 16.51 3.68 -8.07
CA ASN A 124 17.19 4.54 -9.03
C ASN A 124 16.24 5.37 -9.91
N GLY A 125 14.91 5.23 -9.71
CA GLY A 125 13.89 5.97 -10.44
C GLY A 125 13.68 5.53 -11.90
N ARG A 126 14.38 4.48 -12.35
CA ARG A 126 14.40 4.09 -13.77
C ARG A 126 13.27 3.15 -14.16
N TRP A 127 12.85 2.26 -13.25
CA TRP A 127 11.92 1.18 -13.54
C TRP A 127 10.66 1.29 -12.69
N VAL A 128 9.53 0.90 -13.26
CA VAL A 128 8.25 0.73 -12.55
C VAL A 128 7.84 -0.72 -12.68
N ALA A 129 7.87 -1.46 -11.56
CA ALA A 129 7.27 -2.78 -11.49
C ALA A 129 5.79 -2.66 -11.08
N TYR A 130 4.94 -3.58 -11.54
CA TYR A 130 3.51 -3.54 -11.27
C TYR A 130 2.87 -4.92 -11.45
N VAL A 131 1.72 -5.13 -10.86
CA VAL A 131 0.87 -6.30 -11.13
C VAL A 131 0.15 -6.04 -12.45
N HIS A 132 0.28 -6.99 -13.38
CA HIS A 132 -0.36 -6.95 -14.69
C HIS A 132 -1.34 -8.12 -14.83
N TYR A 133 -2.59 -7.83 -15.11
CA TYR A 133 -3.62 -8.78 -15.49
C TYR A 133 -3.79 -8.76 -17.01
N ASP A 134 -3.64 -9.92 -17.66
CA ASP A 134 -3.66 -10.01 -19.12
C ASP A 134 -5.06 -10.03 -19.75
N GLY A 135 -6.11 -10.14 -18.94
CA GLY A 135 -7.50 -10.27 -19.39
C GLY A 135 -7.94 -11.72 -19.62
N GLU A 136 -7.04 -12.70 -19.47
CA GLU A 136 -7.28 -14.14 -19.70
C GLU A 136 -7.28 -14.98 -18.41
N GLY A 137 -7.20 -14.33 -17.24
CA GLY A 137 -7.29 -14.99 -15.93
C GLY A 137 -5.96 -15.18 -15.21
N ASN A 138 -4.87 -14.57 -15.69
CA ASN A 138 -3.57 -14.67 -15.04
C ASN A 138 -3.00 -13.31 -14.70
N ASP A 139 -2.60 -13.14 -13.44
CA ASP A 139 -1.77 -12.03 -13.03
C ASP A 139 -0.28 -12.35 -13.27
N ARG A 140 0.52 -11.30 -13.38
CA ARG A 140 2.00 -11.37 -13.48
C ARG A 140 2.60 -10.15 -12.83
N ILE A 141 3.86 -10.24 -12.42
CA ILE A 141 4.64 -9.04 -12.16
C ILE A 141 5.31 -8.62 -13.46
N ALA A 142 5.06 -7.40 -13.90
CA ALA A 142 5.70 -6.80 -15.06
C ALA A 142 6.55 -5.59 -14.65
N VAL A 143 7.49 -5.20 -15.51
CA VAL A 143 8.33 -4.02 -15.34
C VAL A 143 8.39 -3.20 -16.64
N VAL A 144 8.36 -1.88 -16.51
CA VAL A 144 8.47 -0.93 -17.61
C VAL A 144 9.44 0.20 -17.26
N ASP A 145 10.03 0.83 -18.25
CA ASP A 145 10.79 2.08 -18.06
C ASP A 145 9.89 3.19 -17.50
N ALA A 146 10.35 3.90 -16.49
CA ALA A 146 9.57 4.93 -15.81
C ALA A 146 9.15 6.10 -16.70
N ALA A 147 9.80 6.30 -17.85
CA ALA A 147 9.41 7.26 -18.87
C ALA A 147 8.56 6.62 -20.00
N GLY A 148 8.32 5.31 -19.95
CA GLY A 148 7.57 4.59 -20.99
C GLY A 148 8.34 4.39 -22.29
N ALA A 149 9.67 4.47 -22.26
CA ALA A 149 10.52 4.36 -23.43
C ALA A 149 10.67 2.91 -23.96
N THR A 150 10.32 1.91 -23.16
CA THR A 150 10.47 0.50 -23.52
C THR A 150 9.14 -0.25 -23.38
N TRP A 151 9.03 -1.37 -24.10
CA TRP A 151 7.90 -2.30 -23.93
C TRP A 151 8.03 -3.03 -22.59
N PRO A 152 6.92 -3.25 -21.84
CA PRO A 152 6.95 -3.98 -20.59
C PRO A 152 7.51 -5.39 -20.75
N GLN A 153 8.23 -5.84 -19.71
CA GLN A 153 8.76 -7.21 -19.61
C GLN A 153 8.18 -7.89 -18.37
N ILE A 154 8.00 -9.20 -18.43
CA ILE A 154 7.54 -10.00 -17.29
C ILE A 154 8.73 -10.25 -16.36
N LEU A 155 8.57 -9.97 -15.07
CA LEU A 155 9.52 -10.28 -14.00
C LEU A 155 9.19 -11.59 -13.30
N ALA A 156 7.90 -11.86 -13.01
CA ALA A 156 7.44 -13.08 -12.37
C ALA A 156 6.10 -13.53 -12.94
N SER A 157 5.93 -14.85 -13.07
CA SER A 157 4.73 -15.53 -13.55
C SER A 157 4.69 -16.95 -12.99
N GLY A 158 3.56 -17.67 -13.16
CA GLY A 158 3.41 -19.05 -12.74
C GLY A 158 2.43 -19.26 -11.59
N HIS A 159 1.85 -18.18 -11.05
CA HIS A 159 0.74 -18.19 -10.10
C HIS A 159 -0.49 -17.52 -10.71
N ASP A 160 -1.66 -17.78 -10.14
CA ASP A 160 -2.90 -17.14 -10.57
C ASP A 160 -2.95 -15.67 -10.19
N PHE A 161 -2.42 -15.30 -9.00
CA PHE A 161 -2.53 -13.97 -8.42
C PHE A 161 -1.21 -13.47 -7.87
N TYR A 162 -1.02 -12.16 -7.93
CA TYR A 162 0.14 -11.44 -7.41
C TYR A 162 -0.27 -10.16 -6.67
N MET A 163 0.48 -9.78 -5.62
CA MET A 163 0.31 -8.49 -4.95
C MET A 163 1.64 -7.96 -4.39
N GLN A 164 1.62 -6.67 -4.10
CA GLN A 164 2.62 -5.96 -3.28
C GLN A 164 4.07 -6.18 -3.72
N PRO A 165 4.41 -5.94 -5.00
CA PRO A 165 5.80 -5.93 -5.42
C PRO A 165 6.59 -4.86 -4.68
N ARG A 166 7.86 -5.16 -4.30
CA ARG A 166 8.75 -4.23 -3.60
C ARG A 166 10.20 -4.42 -4.03
N PHE A 167 10.87 -3.32 -4.36
CA PHE A 167 12.33 -3.30 -4.47
C PHE A 167 12.96 -3.10 -3.08
N SER A 168 14.11 -3.72 -2.83
CA SER A 168 14.96 -3.34 -1.70
C SER A 168 15.51 -1.92 -1.88
N PRO A 169 15.89 -1.21 -0.81
CA PRO A 169 16.39 0.17 -0.89
C PRO A 169 17.62 0.36 -1.79
N ASP A 170 18.46 -0.67 -1.92
CA ASP A 170 19.63 -0.70 -2.80
C ASP A 170 19.31 -1.16 -4.23
N GLY A 171 18.07 -1.60 -4.49
CA GLY A 171 17.60 -2.10 -5.79
C GLY A 171 18.11 -3.49 -6.16
N ARG A 172 18.83 -4.18 -5.27
CA ARG A 172 19.45 -5.49 -5.57
C ARG A 172 18.53 -6.67 -5.32
N ARG A 173 17.43 -6.50 -4.58
CA ARG A 173 16.46 -7.54 -4.28
C ARG A 173 15.05 -7.06 -4.61
N PHE A 174 14.18 -8.04 -4.86
CA PHE A 174 12.78 -7.80 -5.16
C PHE A 174 11.91 -8.81 -4.43
N ALA A 175 10.90 -8.33 -3.72
CA ALA A 175 9.95 -9.16 -3.00
C ALA A 175 8.56 -9.00 -3.61
N TRP A 176 7.74 -10.07 -3.56
CA TRP A 176 6.35 -10.06 -3.96
C TRP A 176 5.58 -11.17 -3.27
N ILE A 177 4.27 -11.06 -3.27
CA ILE A 177 3.36 -12.07 -2.75
C ILE A 177 2.57 -12.67 -3.92
N ALA A 178 2.36 -14.00 -3.88
CA ALA A 178 1.57 -14.72 -4.86
C ALA A 178 0.74 -15.83 -4.20
N TRP A 179 -0.34 -16.23 -4.85
CA TRP A 179 -1.17 -17.37 -4.45
C TRP A 179 -1.94 -17.94 -5.65
N ASP A 180 -2.58 -19.09 -5.44
CA ASP A 180 -3.31 -19.81 -6.45
C ASP A 180 -4.71 -20.19 -5.96
N HIS A 181 -5.62 -20.42 -6.88
CA HIS A 181 -6.92 -21.01 -6.58
C HIS A 181 -6.76 -22.35 -5.83
N PRO A 182 -7.65 -22.72 -4.92
CA PRO A 182 -8.90 -22.04 -4.56
C PRO A 182 -8.74 -20.95 -3.46
N ASN A 183 -7.49 -20.66 -3.05
CA ASN A 183 -7.24 -19.75 -1.94
C ASN A 183 -7.60 -18.29 -2.28
N MET A 184 -8.18 -17.62 -1.29
CA MET A 184 -8.21 -16.17 -1.22
C MET A 184 -6.93 -15.67 -0.54
N PRO A 185 -6.55 -14.39 -0.69
CA PRO A 185 -5.29 -13.88 -0.13
C PRO A 185 -5.20 -13.90 1.40
N TRP A 186 -6.28 -14.20 2.09
CA TRP A 186 -6.33 -14.41 3.55
C TRP A 186 -6.39 -15.87 3.98
N ASP A 187 -6.52 -16.82 3.03
CA ASP A 187 -6.48 -18.25 3.33
C ASP A 187 -5.04 -18.76 3.32
N GLY A 188 -4.27 -18.34 2.30
CA GLY A 188 -2.89 -18.72 2.16
C GLY A 188 -2.22 -18.02 0.98
N THR A 189 -1.05 -17.46 1.23
CA THR A 189 -0.22 -16.75 0.26
C THR A 189 1.25 -17.06 0.48
N ILE A 190 2.08 -16.83 -0.51
CA ILE A 190 3.52 -17.07 -0.45
C ILE A 190 4.26 -15.76 -0.69
N LEU A 191 5.15 -15.41 0.23
CA LEU A 191 6.10 -14.30 0.07
C LEU A 191 7.37 -14.81 -0.58
N TYR A 192 7.68 -14.28 -1.75
CA TYR A 192 8.90 -14.54 -2.51
C TYR A 192 9.91 -13.41 -2.38
N LEU A 193 11.17 -13.77 -2.51
CA LEU A 193 12.31 -12.87 -2.60
C LEU A 193 13.25 -13.37 -3.71
N ALA A 194 13.75 -12.48 -4.55
CA ALA A 194 14.76 -12.80 -5.56
C ALA A 194 15.79 -11.67 -5.69
N ASP A 195 16.98 -12.00 -6.17
CA ASP A 195 17.98 -11.03 -6.57
C ASP A 195 17.55 -10.33 -7.86
N VAL A 196 17.80 -9.04 -7.96
CA VAL A 196 17.61 -8.23 -9.17
C VAL A 196 18.87 -8.31 -10.00
N LEU A 197 18.77 -8.90 -11.18
CA LEU A 197 19.85 -9.01 -12.15
C LEU A 197 19.77 -7.82 -13.11
N GLU A 198 20.67 -6.85 -12.93
CA GLU A 198 20.73 -5.69 -13.81
C GLU A 198 21.13 -6.08 -15.23
N SER A 199 20.55 -5.42 -16.21
CA SER A 199 20.92 -5.52 -17.61
C SER A 199 21.55 -4.19 -18.09
N SER A 200 22.65 -4.27 -18.80
CA SER A 200 23.31 -3.10 -19.38
C SER A 200 22.49 -2.41 -20.49
N SER A 201 21.57 -3.14 -21.12
CA SER A 201 20.84 -2.67 -22.30
C SER A 201 19.31 -2.79 -22.22
N GLY A 202 18.76 -3.27 -21.10
CA GLY A 202 17.33 -3.54 -20.99
C GLY A 202 16.80 -3.49 -19.54
N PRO A 203 15.55 -3.90 -19.36
CA PRO A 203 14.95 -4.01 -18.04
C PRO A 203 15.65 -5.08 -17.18
N PRO A 204 15.57 -4.95 -15.85
CA PRO A 204 16.10 -5.95 -14.93
C PRO A 204 15.38 -7.29 -15.11
N ARG A 205 16.03 -8.36 -14.70
CA ARG A 205 15.45 -9.70 -14.54
C ARG A 205 15.55 -10.10 -13.08
N LEU A 206 14.80 -11.12 -12.70
CA LEU A 206 14.95 -11.73 -11.38
C LEU A 206 15.79 -13.00 -11.47
N GLY A 207 16.59 -13.23 -10.45
CA GLY A 207 17.22 -14.51 -10.18
C GLY A 207 16.19 -15.55 -9.73
N GLU A 208 16.67 -16.71 -9.24
CA GLU A 208 15.81 -17.78 -8.74
C GLU A 208 15.01 -17.31 -7.51
N PRO A 209 13.67 -17.38 -7.53
CA PRO A 209 12.85 -16.98 -6.40
C PRO A 209 13.04 -17.91 -5.20
N GLN A 210 13.16 -17.33 -4.02
CA GLN A 210 13.19 -18.03 -2.75
C GLN A 210 11.90 -17.75 -1.97
N VAL A 211 11.32 -18.79 -1.38
CA VAL A 211 10.19 -18.65 -0.46
C VAL A 211 10.70 -18.14 0.88
N VAL A 212 10.18 -17.00 1.33
CA VAL A 212 10.50 -16.41 2.63
C VAL A 212 9.52 -16.87 3.71
N ALA A 213 8.21 -16.83 3.40
CA ALA A 213 7.15 -17.17 4.34
C ALA A 213 5.85 -17.48 3.61
N GLY A 214 4.84 -17.95 4.37
CA GLY A 214 3.52 -18.27 3.86
C GLY A 214 3.34 -19.74 3.52
N GLY A 215 2.25 -20.06 2.86
CA GLY A 215 1.86 -21.41 2.48
C GLY A 215 0.41 -21.46 2.02
N THR A 216 -0.11 -22.67 1.85
CA THR A 216 -1.51 -22.88 1.43
C THR A 216 -2.53 -22.63 2.55
N ASP A 217 -2.07 -22.60 3.79
CA ASP A 217 -2.86 -22.41 5.03
C ASP A 217 -2.27 -21.32 5.95
N VAL A 218 -1.38 -20.50 5.41
CA VAL A 218 -0.75 -19.38 6.11
C VAL A 218 -0.76 -18.16 5.19
N ALA A 219 -1.47 -17.13 5.58
CA ALA A 219 -1.50 -15.87 4.86
C ALA A 219 -0.35 -14.96 5.29
N VAL A 220 0.28 -14.34 4.30
CA VAL A 220 1.27 -13.27 4.49
C VAL A 220 0.90 -12.08 3.63
N PHE A 221 1.10 -10.87 4.14
CA PHE A 221 0.88 -9.67 3.35
C PHE A 221 1.78 -8.52 3.79
N GLN A 222 1.82 -7.47 2.98
CA GLN A 222 2.59 -6.26 3.15
C GLN A 222 4.08 -6.53 3.43
N ALA A 223 4.83 -6.85 2.37
CA ALA A 223 6.28 -7.00 2.43
C ALA A 223 6.96 -5.63 2.32
N GLU A 224 7.79 -5.25 3.32
CA GLU A 224 8.53 -3.99 3.32
C GLU A 224 9.98 -4.21 3.81
N PHE A 225 10.94 -3.64 3.11
CA PHE A 225 12.34 -3.68 3.55
C PHE A 225 12.64 -2.60 4.60
N THR A 226 13.55 -2.88 5.52
CA THR A 226 14.17 -1.83 6.34
C THR A 226 15.06 -0.93 5.47
N PRO A 227 15.28 0.35 5.83
CA PRO A 227 16.06 1.30 5.01
C PRO A 227 17.50 0.87 4.71
N ASP A 228 18.10 0.04 5.55
CA ASP A 228 19.43 -0.55 5.34
C ASP A 228 19.41 -1.82 4.46
N GLY A 229 18.21 -2.32 4.11
CA GLY A 229 18.03 -3.54 3.34
C GLY A 229 18.45 -4.82 4.06
N GLN A 230 18.58 -4.79 5.40
CA GLN A 230 19.00 -5.98 6.18
C GLN A 230 17.82 -6.87 6.56
N HIS A 231 16.62 -6.31 6.72
CA HIS A 231 15.43 -7.07 7.08
C HIS A 231 14.31 -6.87 6.06
N LEU A 232 13.52 -7.93 5.89
CA LEU A 232 12.23 -7.90 5.21
C LEU A 232 11.13 -8.10 6.27
N LEU A 233 10.28 -7.10 6.44
CA LEU A 233 9.14 -7.14 7.35
C LEU A 233 7.91 -7.59 6.59
N TYR A 234 7.01 -8.32 7.25
CA TYR A 234 5.72 -8.75 6.70
C TYR A 234 4.76 -9.14 7.82
N VAL A 235 3.47 -9.14 7.54
CA VAL A 235 2.46 -9.70 8.44
C VAL A 235 2.24 -11.16 8.09
N CYS A 236 2.11 -12.03 9.12
CA CYS A 236 1.89 -13.45 8.98
C CYS A 236 0.90 -13.95 10.04
N ASP A 237 -0.09 -14.74 9.62
CA ASP A 237 -1.17 -15.25 10.47
C ASP A 237 -0.98 -16.69 10.97
N LYS A 238 0.20 -17.26 10.83
CA LYS A 238 0.53 -18.66 11.17
C LYS A 238 0.06 -19.12 12.55
N THR A 239 -0.09 -18.21 13.51
CA THR A 239 -0.56 -18.51 14.87
C THR A 239 -2.06 -18.27 15.07
N GLY A 240 -2.78 -17.91 14.00
CA GLY A 240 -4.18 -17.46 14.05
C GLY A 240 -4.33 -15.96 14.36
N TRP A 241 -3.22 -15.23 14.45
CA TRP A 241 -3.14 -13.78 14.63
C TRP A 241 -2.21 -13.20 13.56
N GLY A 242 -2.61 -12.10 12.92
CA GLY A 242 -1.75 -11.36 11.99
C GLY A 242 -0.62 -10.66 12.74
N ARG A 243 0.53 -11.31 12.84
CA ARG A 243 1.70 -10.83 13.57
C ARG A 243 2.68 -10.16 12.62
N LEU A 244 3.28 -9.07 13.07
CA LEU A 244 4.39 -8.45 12.36
C LEU A 244 5.66 -9.28 12.58
N MET A 245 6.28 -9.69 11.49
CA MET A 245 7.49 -10.51 11.44
C MET A 245 8.66 -9.72 10.90
N ALA A 246 9.86 -10.01 11.36
CA ALA A 246 11.12 -9.55 10.78
C ALA A 246 11.94 -10.75 10.32
N HIS A 247 12.27 -10.79 9.03
CA HIS A 247 13.15 -11.77 8.40
C HIS A 247 14.51 -11.13 8.16
N ASP A 248 15.54 -11.64 8.80
CA ASP A 248 16.94 -11.25 8.59
C ASP A 248 17.45 -11.83 7.27
N LEU A 249 17.82 -10.96 6.34
CA LEU A 249 18.19 -11.34 4.98
C LEU A 249 19.61 -11.95 4.85
N ALA A 250 20.43 -11.83 5.89
CA ALA A 250 21.77 -12.43 5.92
C ALA A 250 21.74 -13.85 6.48
N THR A 251 20.91 -14.09 7.49
CA THR A 251 20.85 -15.39 8.19
C THR A 251 19.67 -16.26 7.75
N GLY A 252 18.67 -15.69 7.11
CA GLY A 252 17.41 -16.37 6.79
C GLY A 252 16.49 -16.59 7.99
N HIS A 253 16.82 -16.04 9.16
CA HIS A 253 16.03 -16.19 10.37
C HIS A 253 14.85 -15.21 10.41
N ALA A 254 13.64 -15.75 10.67
CA ALA A 254 12.46 -14.93 10.92
C ALA A 254 12.08 -14.96 12.40
N ARG A 255 11.70 -13.79 12.96
CA ARG A 255 11.17 -13.68 14.32
C ARG A 255 9.93 -12.79 14.36
N SER A 256 9.07 -13.04 15.32
CA SER A 256 7.94 -12.17 15.59
C SER A 256 8.38 -10.91 16.33
N LEU A 257 7.80 -9.77 15.93
CA LEU A 257 7.93 -8.48 16.61
C LEU A 257 6.75 -8.21 17.54
N THR A 258 5.64 -8.94 17.38
CA THR A 258 4.39 -8.68 18.09
C THR A 258 3.86 -9.95 18.75
N PRO A 259 3.15 -9.84 19.88
CA PRO A 259 2.61 -10.99 20.60
C PRO A 259 1.35 -11.57 19.91
N ASP A 260 0.96 -12.77 20.31
CA ASP A 260 -0.38 -13.32 20.07
C ASP A 260 -1.43 -12.57 20.88
N GLY A 261 -2.68 -12.60 20.42
CA GLY A 261 -3.81 -11.94 21.09
C GLY A 261 -4.06 -10.50 20.66
N VAL A 262 -3.19 -9.95 19.82
CA VAL A 262 -3.34 -8.63 19.21
C VAL A 262 -3.21 -8.77 17.70
N GLU A 263 -4.16 -8.21 16.95
CA GLU A 263 -4.20 -8.28 15.50
C GLU A 263 -3.47 -7.08 14.88
N PHE A 264 -2.38 -7.34 14.16
CA PHE A 264 -1.62 -6.33 13.39
C PHE A 264 -1.86 -6.46 11.89
N GLY A 265 -2.59 -7.48 11.50
CA GLY A 265 -2.99 -7.74 10.14
C GLY A 265 -4.38 -7.20 9.81
N SER A 266 -4.76 -7.46 8.59
CA SER A 266 -6.09 -7.26 8.06
C SER A 266 -6.22 -8.17 6.84
N PRO A 267 -7.37 -8.79 6.57
CA PRO A 267 -7.55 -9.54 5.34
C PRO A 267 -7.16 -8.68 4.13
N ALA A 268 -6.29 -9.21 3.28
CA ALA A 268 -5.76 -8.46 2.15
C ALA A 268 -6.78 -8.39 0.99
N TRP A 269 -7.90 -7.70 1.20
CA TRP A 269 -8.97 -7.55 0.23
C TRP A 269 -8.54 -6.87 -1.06
N THR A 270 -7.67 -5.89 -0.97
CA THR A 270 -7.29 -5.05 -2.10
C THR A 270 -5.77 -4.94 -2.22
N GLN A 271 -5.32 -4.66 -3.42
CA GLN A 271 -3.94 -4.30 -3.68
C GLN A 271 -3.52 -3.06 -2.89
N GLY A 272 -2.26 -2.95 -2.50
CA GLY A 272 -1.71 -1.75 -1.85
C GLY A 272 -2.17 -1.49 -0.41
N GLN A 273 -2.92 -2.42 0.22
CA GLN A 273 -3.37 -2.29 1.60
C GLN A 273 -2.18 -2.26 2.57
N ARG A 274 -2.22 -1.36 3.57
CA ARG A 274 -1.12 -1.15 4.52
C ARG A 274 -1.64 -0.99 5.94
N THR A 275 -1.08 -1.76 6.86
CA THR A 275 -1.34 -1.69 8.30
C THR A 275 -0.15 -1.18 9.09
N TYR A 276 1.03 -1.13 8.49
CA TYR A 276 2.25 -0.64 9.16
C TYR A 276 3.15 0.16 8.20
N ALA A 277 4.11 0.89 8.79
CA ALA A 277 5.15 1.61 8.07
C ALA A 277 6.50 1.50 8.79
N VAL A 278 7.56 1.29 8.04
CA VAL A 278 8.94 1.26 8.56
C VAL A 278 9.41 2.69 8.78
N LEU A 279 9.89 3.02 9.97
CA LEU A 279 10.39 4.35 10.32
C LEU A 279 11.90 4.47 10.14
N SER A 280 12.61 3.44 10.59
CA SER A 280 14.07 3.41 10.57
C SER A 280 14.58 1.96 10.48
N THR A 281 15.87 1.76 10.64
CA THR A 281 16.49 0.44 10.78
C THR A 281 16.15 -0.27 12.10
N SER A 282 15.58 0.47 13.07
CA SER A 282 15.26 -0.03 14.41
C SER A 282 13.81 0.14 14.83
N GLU A 283 12.97 0.79 14.03
CA GLU A 283 11.61 1.13 14.45
C GLU A 283 10.60 0.98 13.33
N VAL A 284 9.40 0.56 13.70
CA VAL A 284 8.22 0.45 12.85
C VAL A 284 7.00 0.99 13.59
N VAL A 285 6.05 1.51 12.86
CA VAL A 285 4.72 1.88 13.38
C VAL A 285 3.69 0.94 12.76
N ALA A 286 2.80 0.39 13.60
CA ALA A 286 1.76 -0.53 13.14
C ALA A 286 0.41 -0.24 13.82
N ALA A 287 -0.67 -0.44 13.06
CA ALA A 287 -2.03 -0.40 13.58
C ALA A 287 -2.31 -1.74 14.29
N ALA A 288 -2.49 -1.69 15.61
CA ALA A 288 -2.83 -2.83 16.44
C ALA A 288 -4.33 -2.82 16.76
N SER A 289 -5.04 -3.91 16.44
CA SER A 289 -6.46 -4.06 16.73
C SER A 289 -6.65 -4.88 18.00
N GLU A 290 -7.26 -4.25 19.02
CA GLU A 290 -7.57 -4.83 20.30
C GLU A 290 -8.99 -4.44 20.71
N HIS A 291 -9.79 -5.39 21.16
CA HIS A 291 -11.16 -5.16 21.69
C HIS A 291 -12.06 -4.34 20.73
N GLY A 292 -11.88 -4.48 19.41
CA GLY A 292 -12.68 -3.78 18.40
C GLY A 292 -12.21 -2.34 18.10
N PHE A 293 -11.06 -1.91 18.61
CA PHE A 293 -10.46 -0.62 18.33
C PHE A 293 -9.03 -0.80 17.82
N GLN A 294 -8.66 0.00 16.85
CA GLN A 294 -7.26 0.10 16.43
C GLN A 294 -6.54 1.20 17.21
N ARG A 295 -5.25 0.97 17.47
CA ARG A 295 -4.32 1.96 18.02
C ARG A 295 -3.02 1.89 17.26
N LEU A 296 -2.47 3.04 16.94
CA LEU A 296 -1.16 3.10 16.31
C LEU A 296 -0.08 2.90 17.38
N ARG A 297 0.76 1.88 17.18
CA ARG A 297 1.86 1.53 18.08
C ARG A 297 3.20 1.73 17.39
N ARG A 298 4.15 2.34 18.07
CA ARG A 298 5.57 2.35 17.73
C ARG A 298 6.20 1.11 18.33
N ILE A 299 6.95 0.37 17.53
CA ILE A 299 7.52 -0.93 17.91
C ILE A 299 9.02 -0.89 17.63
N ASP A 300 9.83 -1.25 18.62
CA ASP A 300 11.26 -1.44 18.46
C ASP A 300 11.56 -2.76 17.74
N LEU A 301 12.33 -2.69 16.66
CA LEU A 301 12.64 -3.88 15.85
C LEU A 301 13.58 -4.86 16.54
N LEU A 302 14.36 -4.43 17.53
CA LEU A 302 15.30 -5.31 18.24
C LEU A 302 14.60 -6.08 19.36
N THR A 303 13.86 -5.36 20.20
CA THR A 303 13.25 -5.92 21.44
C THR A 303 11.82 -6.41 21.23
N GLY A 304 11.08 -5.84 20.29
CA GLY A 304 9.63 -6.02 20.14
C GLY A 304 8.81 -5.17 21.12
N ASP A 305 9.44 -4.34 21.94
CA ASP A 305 8.74 -3.44 22.84
C ASP A 305 7.89 -2.45 22.03
N SER A 306 6.68 -2.16 22.51
CA SER A 306 5.78 -1.28 21.81
C SER A 306 5.06 -0.30 22.71
N GLU A 307 4.84 0.91 22.21
CA GLU A 307 4.07 1.97 22.88
C GLU A 307 3.01 2.56 21.96
N ILE A 308 1.90 3.02 22.54
CA ILE A 308 0.84 3.71 21.79
C ILE A 308 1.31 5.12 21.49
N ILE A 309 1.08 5.58 20.26
CA ILE A 309 1.29 6.99 19.87
C ILE A 309 0.13 7.81 20.43
N ALA A 310 0.30 8.32 21.63
CA ALA A 310 -0.74 8.98 22.43
C ALA A 310 -1.48 10.12 21.69
N PRO A 311 -0.83 11.02 20.92
CA PRO A 311 -1.52 12.07 20.17
C PRO A 311 -2.53 11.56 19.12
N LEU A 312 -2.44 10.29 18.73
CA LEU A 312 -3.33 9.66 17.74
C LEU A 312 -4.37 8.71 18.37
N ALA A 313 -4.48 8.69 19.69
CA ALA A 313 -5.34 7.75 20.43
C ALA A 313 -6.85 7.92 20.20
N ASP A 314 -7.29 9.07 19.69
CA ASP A 314 -8.70 9.32 19.35
C ASP A 314 -9.14 8.63 18.05
N TYR A 315 -8.19 8.20 17.20
CA TYR A 315 -8.46 7.42 16.01
C TYR A 315 -8.56 5.93 16.37
N SER A 316 -9.61 5.29 15.92
CA SER A 316 -9.92 3.89 16.23
C SER A 316 -10.12 3.01 15.00
N GLU A 317 -10.05 3.60 13.82
CA GLU A 317 -9.97 2.94 12.52
C GLU A 317 -8.83 3.60 11.75
N ILE A 318 -7.81 2.82 11.39
CA ILE A 318 -6.55 3.32 10.83
C ILE A 318 -6.18 2.45 9.62
N GLY A 319 -6.01 3.09 8.48
CA GLY A 319 -5.59 2.44 7.24
C GLY A 319 -4.57 3.26 6.46
N SER A 320 -3.95 2.62 5.47
CA SER A 320 -2.97 3.25 4.58
C SER A 320 -1.81 3.92 5.32
N VAL A 321 -1.27 3.25 6.36
CA VAL A 321 -0.18 3.79 7.18
C VAL A 321 1.10 3.86 6.35
N VAL A 322 1.67 5.06 6.22
CA VAL A 322 2.93 5.32 5.51
C VAL A 322 3.83 6.25 6.29
N SER A 323 5.14 6.08 6.15
CA SER A 323 6.16 6.97 6.68
C SER A 323 6.80 7.79 5.56
N SER A 324 7.23 9.01 5.86
CA SER A 324 8.15 9.73 4.98
C SER A 324 9.48 8.98 4.88
N ARG A 325 10.26 9.22 3.83
CA ARG A 325 11.55 8.56 3.63
C ARG A 325 12.54 8.77 4.79
N SER A 326 12.43 9.86 5.52
CA SER A 326 13.23 10.10 6.73
C SER A 326 12.74 9.31 7.94
N GLY A 327 11.56 8.68 7.88
CA GLY A 327 10.92 8.01 9.00
C GLY A 327 10.32 8.96 10.05
N ARG A 328 10.44 10.27 9.88
CA ARG A 328 10.04 11.26 10.91
C ARG A 328 8.58 11.69 10.83
N LYS A 329 7.94 11.53 9.67
CA LYS A 329 6.53 11.89 9.46
C LYS A 329 5.73 10.68 9.11
N LEU A 330 4.55 10.58 9.69
CA LEU A 330 3.53 9.62 9.33
C LEU A 330 2.44 10.29 8.49
N ALA A 331 1.81 9.49 7.63
CA ALA A 331 0.52 9.82 7.06
C ALA A 331 -0.36 8.56 7.02
N MET A 332 -1.67 8.75 7.15
CA MET A 332 -2.64 7.66 7.16
C MET A 332 -4.03 8.19 6.82
N VAL A 333 -4.92 7.30 6.48
CA VAL A 333 -6.36 7.57 6.48
C VAL A 333 -6.91 7.02 7.80
N ALA A 334 -7.50 7.89 8.61
CA ALA A 334 -7.98 7.48 9.93
C ALA A 334 -9.32 8.13 10.28
N SER A 335 -10.12 7.41 11.08
CA SER A 335 -11.40 7.84 11.62
C SER A 335 -11.58 7.40 13.07
N GLY A 336 -12.60 7.92 13.72
CA GLY A 336 -12.98 7.55 15.08
C GLY A 336 -14.46 7.77 15.33
N PRO A 337 -15.00 7.37 16.50
CA PRO A 337 -16.44 7.47 16.80
C PRO A 337 -17.03 8.88 16.66
N ALA A 338 -16.20 9.91 16.86
CA ALA A 338 -16.58 11.32 16.72
C ALA A 338 -15.78 12.06 15.65
N LEU A 339 -14.93 11.33 14.89
CA LEU A 339 -14.03 11.86 13.87
C LEU A 339 -14.35 11.22 12.52
N PRO A 340 -14.82 11.98 11.52
CA PRO A 340 -15.03 11.44 10.18
C PRO A 340 -13.69 11.03 9.56
N PRO A 341 -13.70 10.15 8.55
CA PRO A 341 -12.49 9.77 7.82
C PRO A 341 -11.74 10.99 7.28
N ARG A 342 -10.44 11.02 7.49
CA ARG A 342 -9.56 12.11 7.03
C ARG A 342 -8.15 11.60 6.75
N VAL A 343 -7.42 12.34 5.96
CA VAL A 343 -5.97 12.19 5.86
C VAL A 343 -5.36 12.86 7.09
N VAL A 344 -4.58 12.10 7.83
CA VAL A 344 -3.92 12.54 9.07
C VAL A 344 -2.42 12.47 8.84
N THR A 345 -1.72 13.53 9.21
CA THR A 345 -0.25 13.54 9.29
C THR A 345 0.18 13.76 10.74
N HIS A 346 1.29 13.15 11.12
CA HIS A 346 1.87 13.28 12.44
C HIS A 346 3.40 13.33 12.34
N ASP A 347 4.00 14.28 13.02
CA ASP A 347 5.45 14.37 13.18
C ASP A 347 5.85 13.59 14.44
N LEU A 348 6.86 12.73 14.30
CA LEU A 348 7.33 11.85 15.38
C LEU A 348 8.46 12.48 16.22
N ASP A 349 8.87 13.73 15.93
CA ASP A 349 9.91 14.47 16.66
C ASP A 349 9.43 15.10 17.96
#